data_9ecbae975f299e0e82927b94d4e2d2f3
#
_entry.id   9ecbae975f299e0e82927b94d4e2d2f3
#
_cell.length_a   1.000
_cell.length_b   1.000
_cell.length_c   1.000
_cell.angle_alpha   90.00
_cell.angle_beta   90.00
_cell.angle_gamma   90.00
#
_symmetry.space_group_name_H-M   'P 1'
#
loop_
_entity.id
_entity.type
_entity.pdbx_description
1 polymer ?
#
loop_
_entity_poly.entity_id
_entity_poly.type
_entity_poly.pdbx_seq_one_letter_code
_entity_poly.pdbx_strand_id
1 'polypeptide(L)'
;TREMAAKCIELGLCLSFAGPITFSNSNSLREVAKSIPVERLLLETDCPFLSPQPKRGERNEPSYLSYVIPVLADIYGLSVQDIERITTFNAHKLFGIGESEQEGKFAYAIRNSLYINLTNRCSNVCAFCMRETYPIVKGHHLGLKKEPTAEEVIQAIGDPSGYDEVV
;
A
#
# COMPACT_ATOMS: atom_id res chain seq x y z
N THR A 1 -10.84 -9.88 16.81
CA THR A 1 -10.44 -8.85 17.79
C THR A 1 -9.05 -8.33 17.49
N ARG A 2 -8.66 -7.18 18.07
CA ARG A 2 -7.32 -6.61 17.91
C ARG A 2 -6.24 -7.56 18.45
N GLU A 3 -6.48 -8.23 19.57
CA GLU A 3 -5.54 -9.18 20.17
C GLU A 3 -5.27 -10.37 19.23
N MET A 4 -6.31 -10.87 18.57
CA MET A 4 -6.17 -11.91 17.54
C MET A 4 -5.36 -11.41 16.36
N ALA A 5 -5.66 -10.22 15.86
CA ALA A 5 -4.92 -9.60 14.75
C ALA A 5 -3.44 -9.43 15.10
N ALA A 6 -3.12 -8.93 16.30
CA ALA A 6 -1.75 -8.80 16.78
C ALA A 6 -1.01 -10.14 16.77
N LYS A 7 -1.63 -11.21 17.29
CA LYS A 7 -1.05 -12.56 17.23
C LYS A 7 -0.80 -13.07 15.81
N CYS A 8 -1.74 -12.82 14.89
CA CYS A 8 -1.53 -13.18 13.48
C CYS A 8 -0.32 -12.44 12.88
N ILE A 9 -0.17 -11.15 13.19
CA ILE A 9 0.98 -10.37 12.72
C ILE A 9 2.30 -10.88 13.33
N GLU A 10 2.34 -11.19 14.62
CA GLU A 10 3.51 -11.78 15.30
C GLU A 10 3.92 -13.12 14.67
N LEU A 11 2.97 -13.91 14.19
CA LEU A 11 3.21 -15.17 13.45
C LEU A 11 3.62 -14.93 11.98
N GLY A 12 3.75 -13.67 11.53
CA GLY A 12 4.13 -13.34 10.17
C GLY A 12 3.01 -13.42 9.14
N LEU A 13 1.76 -13.58 9.57
CA LEU A 13 0.60 -13.68 8.67
C LEU A 13 0.21 -12.31 8.09
N CYS A 14 -0.45 -12.32 6.93
CA CYS A 14 -1.18 -11.20 6.39
C CYS A 14 -2.66 -11.32 6.77
N LEU A 15 -3.36 -10.18 6.84
CA LEU A 15 -4.78 -10.12 7.13
C LEU A 15 -5.52 -9.47 5.96
N SER A 16 -6.61 -10.11 5.53
CA SER A 16 -7.42 -9.67 4.41
C SER A 16 -8.73 -9.05 4.88
N PHE A 17 -9.22 -8.06 4.13
CA PHE A 17 -10.51 -7.41 4.38
C PHE A 17 -11.38 -7.43 3.13
N ALA A 18 -12.64 -7.81 3.34
CA ALA A 18 -13.67 -7.91 2.32
C ALA A 18 -14.75 -6.83 2.46
N GLY A 19 -15.78 -6.92 1.66
CA GLY A 19 -16.94 -6.02 1.63
C GLY A 19 -17.49 -5.59 2.99
N PRO A 20 -17.56 -6.45 4.02
CA PRO A 20 -18.08 -6.10 5.35
C PRO A 20 -17.43 -4.89 6.03
N ILE A 21 -16.18 -4.54 5.71
CA ILE A 21 -15.53 -3.35 6.29
C ILE A 21 -16.23 -2.05 5.90
N THR A 22 -16.98 -2.07 4.79
CA THR A 22 -17.75 -0.92 4.28
C THR A 22 -19.08 -0.71 4.99
N PHE A 23 -19.55 -1.70 5.79
CA PHE A 23 -20.86 -1.62 6.43
C PHE A 23 -20.89 -0.56 7.53
N SER A 24 -22.04 0.11 7.70
CA SER A 24 -22.21 1.18 8.68
C SER A 24 -21.95 0.73 10.12
N ASN A 25 -22.23 -0.53 10.45
CA ASN A 25 -22.07 -1.11 11.78
C ASN A 25 -20.73 -1.83 12.00
N SER A 26 -19.77 -1.73 11.09
CA SER A 26 -18.48 -2.45 11.13
C SER A 26 -17.36 -1.66 11.85
N ASN A 27 -17.69 -0.83 12.84
CA ASN A 27 -16.68 -0.05 13.57
C ASN A 27 -15.60 -0.92 14.21
N SER A 28 -15.99 -2.04 14.83
CA SER A 28 -15.00 -2.96 15.43
C SER A 28 -14.03 -3.55 14.41
N LEU A 29 -14.50 -3.83 13.19
CA LEU A 29 -13.65 -4.35 12.11
C LEU A 29 -12.67 -3.28 11.60
N ARG A 30 -13.13 -2.02 11.48
CA ARG A 30 -12.28 -0.88 11.12
C ARG A 30 -11.19 -0.63 12.16
N GLU A 31 -11.53 -0.76 13.45
CA GLU A 31 -10.54 -0.65 14.52
C GLU A 31 -9.50 -1.79 14.49
N VAL A 32 -9.88 -2.99 14.07
CA VAL A 32 -8.93 -4.06 13.79
C VAL A 32 -8.02 -3.68 12.61
N ALA A 33 -8.59 -3.23 11.49
CA ALA A 33 -7.80 -2.80 10.33
C ALA A 33 -6.79 -1.71 10.71
N LYS A 34 -7.22 -0.70 11.49
CA LYS A 34 -6.34 0.38 11.98
C LYS A 34 -5.16 -0.13 12.84
N SER A 35 -5.29 -1.30 13.47
CA SER A 35 -4.27 -1.84 14.38
C SER A 35 -3.20 -2.69 13.69
N ILE A 36 -3.34 -2.98 12.39
CA ILE A 36 -2.36 -3.79 11.65
C ILE A 36 -1.48 -2.93 10.75
N PRO A 37 -0.20 -3.33 10.55
CA PRO A 37 0.68 -2.67 9.59
C PRO A 37 0.13 -2.81 8.17
N VAL A 38 0.13 -1.71 7.41
CA VAL A 38 -0.38 -1.72 6.02
C VAL A 38 0.41 -2.68 5.12
N GLU A 39 1.65 -2.98 5.46
CA GLU A 39 2.53 -3.96 4.78
C GLU A 39 2.07 -5.42 4.97
N ARG A 40 1.07 -5.65 5.84
CA ARG A 40 0.43 -6.95 6.10
C ARG A 40 -1.02 -7.00 5.65
N LEU A 41 -1.49 -5.94 4.99
CA LEU A 41 -2.86 -5.80 4.51
C LEU A 41 -3.03 -6.50 3.16
N LEU A 42 -4.10 -7.27 3.05
CA LEU A 42 -4.62 -7.82 1.79
C LEU A 42 -6.07 -7.43 1.58
N LEU A 43 -6.54 -7.62 0.36
CA LEU A 43 -7.93 -7.40 -0.04
C LEU A 43 -8.53 -8.69 -0.59
N GLU A 44 -9.80 -8.89 -0.30
CA GLU A 44 -10.59 -9.99 -0.84
C GLU A 44 -12.04 -9.56 -1.08
N THR A 45 -12.82 -10.38 -1.76
CA THR A 45 -14.22 -10.04 -2.07
C THR A 45 -15.25 -10.91 -1.37
N ASP A 46 -14.92 -12.16 -1.04
CA ASP A 46 -15.87 -13.22 -0.63
C ASP A 46 -16.97 -13.48 -1.69
N CYS A 47 -16.74 -13.06 -2.94
CA CYS A 47 -17.76 -13.21 -3.98
C CYS A 47 -18.17 -14.70 -4.13
N PRO A 48 -19.45 -14.98 -4.38
CA PRO A 48 -20.55 -14.07 -4.72
C PRO A 48 -21.31 -13.50 -3.51
N PHE A 49 -20.78 -13.62 -2.30
CA PHE A 49 -21.41 -13.22 -1.04
C PHE A 49 -20.86 -11.90 -0.51
N LEU A 50 -21.52 -11.32 0.50
CA LEU A 50 -21.06 -10.19 1.32
C LEU A 50 -20.69 -8.94 0.50
N SER A 51 -21.52 -8.57 -0.48
CA SER A 51 -21.35 -7.35 -1.27
C SER A 51 -21.13 -6.12 -0.38
N PRO A 52 -20.21 -5.21 -0.75
CA PRO A 52 -19.97 -4.00 0.02
C PRO A 52 -21.19 -3.11 0.12
N GLN A 53 -21.20 -2.18 1.09
CA GLN A 53 -22.37 -1.35 1.44
C GLN A 53 -23.07 -0.70 0.23
N PRO A 54 -22.38 -0.10 -0.75
CA PRO A 54 -23.04 0.49 -1.92
C PRO A 54 -23.76 -0.52 -2.81
N LYS A 55 -23.45 -1.81 -2.67
CA LYS A 55 -23.96 -2.93 -3.46
C LYS A 55 -24.70 -3.98 -2.62
N ARG A 56 -25.16 -3.59 -1.43
CA ARG A 56 -25.93 -4.50 -0.54
C ARG A 56 -27.17 -5.04 -1.23
N GLY A 57 -27.33 -6.39 -1.15
CA GLY A 57 -28.43 -7.09 -1.78
C GLY A 57 -28.18 -7.51 -3.24
N GLU A 58 -27.14 -7.02 -3.87
CA GLU A 58 -26.67 -7.51 -5.18
C GLU A 58 -25.70 -8.69 -5.01
N ARG A 59 -25.50 -9.48 -6.07
CA ARG A 59 -24.47 -10.51 -6.11
C ARG A 59 -23.10 -9.82 -6.11
N ASN A 60 -22.20 -10.24 -5.20
CA ASN A 60 -20.86 -9.72 -5.11
C ASN A 60 -19.98 -10.20 -6.28
N GLU A 61 -19.04 -9.38 -6.71
CA GLU A 61 -18.09 -9.66 -7.79
C GLU A 61 -16.70 -9.05 -7.51
N PRO A 62 -15.61 -9.54 -8.16
CA PRO A 62 -14.25 -9.06 -7.90
C PRO A 62 -14.05 -7.56 -8.11
N SER A 63 -14.75 -6.93 -9.06
CA SER A 63 -14.70 -5.50 -9.34
C SER A 63 -15.12 -4.63 -8.14
N TYR A 64 -15.88 -5.19 -7.18
CA TYR A 64 -16.35 -4.47 -6.00
C TYR A 64 -15.28 -4.21 -4.94
N LEU A 65 -14.04 -4.68 -5.13
CA LEU A 65 -12.89 -4.21 -4.36
C LEU A 65 -12.74 -2.69 -4.42
N SER A 66 -13.15 -2.06 -5.52
CA SER A 66 -13.17 -0.60 -5.68
C SER A 66 -13.97 0.15 -4.60
N TYR A 67 -14.91 -0.50 -3.91
CA TYR A 67 -15.65 0.07 -2.77
C TYR A 67 -14.97 -0.16 -1.42
N VAL A 68 -14.09 -1.16 -1.31
CA VAL A 68 -13.36 -1.49 -0.08
C VAL A 68 -12.15 -0.57 0.08
N ILE A 69 -11.44 -0.30 -1.01
CA ILE A 69 -10.19 0.47 -1.04
C ILE A 69 -10.34 1.87 -0.44
N PRO A 70 -11.36 2.69 -0.77
CA PRO A 70 -11.52 4.02 -0.17
C PRO A 70 -11.70 3.99 1.35
N VAL A 71 -12.39 2.99 1.89
CA VAL A 71 -12.58 2.84 3.34
C VAL A 71 -11.25 2.54 4.04
N LEU A 72 -10.42 1.72 3.43
CA LEU A 72 -9.08 1.44 3.95
C LEU A 72 -8.14 2.66 3.80
N ALA A 73 -8.27 3.39 2.70
CA ALA A 73 -7.52 4.64 2.50
C ALA A 73 -7.78 5.63 3.64
N ASP A 74 -9.03 5.83 4.00
CA ASP A 74 -9.43 6.67 5.15
C ASP A 74 -8.86 6.15 6.47
N ILE A 75 -8.95 4.83 6.72
CA ILE A 75 -8.45 4.21 7.96
C ILE A 75 -6.94 4.42 8.14
N TYR A 76 -6.17 4.29 7.06
CA TYR A 76 -4.72 4.41 7.09
C TYR A 76 -4.21 5.85 6.85
N GLY A 77 -5.09 6.79 6.49
CA GLY A 77 -4.72 8.14 6.11
C GLY A 77 -3.80 8.16 4.88
N LEU A 78 -4.09 7.29 3.90
CA LEU A 78 -3.38 7.13 2.64
C LEU A 78 -4.30 7.47 1.47
N SER A 79 -3.74 7.65 0.27
CA SER A 79 -4.54 7.77 -0.93
C SER A 79 -5.10 6.41 -1.38
N VAL A 80 -6.15 6.44 -2.21
CA VAL A 80 -6.69 5.22 -2.85
C VAL A 80 -5.59 4.50 -3.63
N GLN A 81 -4.80 5.25 -4.40
CA GLN A 81 -3.68 4.73 -5.19
C GLN A 81 -2.58 4.10 -4.31
N ASP A 82 -2.33 4.67 -3.12
CA ASP A 82 -1.39 4.07 -2.16
C ASP A 82 -1.87 2.72 -1.67
N ILE A 83 -3.15 2.59 -1.30
CA ILE A 83 -3.73 1.31 -0.86
C ILE A 83 -3.70 0.29 -2.00
N GLU A 84 -4.09 0.67 -3.21
CA GLU A 84 -4.02 -0.21 -4.39
C GLU A 84 -2.61 -0.75 -4.60
N ARG A 85 -1.62 0.13 -4.64
CA ARG A 85 -0.22 -0.24 -4.83
C ARG A 85 0.30 -1.15 -3.72
N ILE A 86 0.08 -0.78 -2.46
CA ILE A 86 0.58 -1.52 -1.30
C ILE A 86 -0.05 -2.90 -1.24
N THR A 87 -1.37 -3.02 -1.40
CA THR A 87 -2.05 -4.31 -1.31
C THR A 87 -1.72 -5.22 -2.49
N THR A 88 -1.56 -4.67 -3.69
CA THR A 88 -1.04 -5.40 -4.85
C THR A 88 0.35 -5.92 -4.57
N PHE A 89 1.26 -5.07 -4.09
CA PHE A 89 2.61 -5.48 -3.72
C PHE A 89 2.62 -6.57 -2.63
N ASN A 90 1.80 -6.43 -1.58
CA ASN A 90 1.67 -7.44 -0.52
C ASN A 90 1.19 -8.80 -1.09
N ALA A 91 0.25 -8.78 -2.03
CA ALA A 91 -0.24 -9.98 -2.70
C ALA A 91 0.86 -10.64 -3.56
N HIS A 92 1.60 -9.85 -4.37
CA HIS A 92 2.74 -10.35 -5.13
C HIS A 92 3.77 -11.02 -4.22
N LYS A 93 4.12 -10.36 -3.12
CA LYS A 93 5.08 -10.88 -2.13
C LYS A 93 4.61 -12.17 -1.48
N LEU A 94 3.34 -12.25 -1.10
CA LEU A 94 2.80 -13.41 -0.39
C LEU A 94 2.62 -14.62 -1.31
N PHE A 95 2.09 -14.41 -2.51
CA PHE A 95 1.72 -15.49 -3.42
C PHE A 95 2.78 -15.81 -4.47
N GLY A 96 3.80 -14.96 -4.63
CA GLY A 96 4.84 -15.13 -5.65
C GLY A 96 4.29 -15.03 -7.09
N ILE A 97 3.23 -14.24 -7.31
CA ILE A 97 2.54 -14.10 -8.59
C ILE A 97 2.63 -12.68 -9.12
N GLY A 98 2.56 -12.54 -10.44
CA GLY A 98 2.61 -11.25 -11.13
C GLY A 98 4.02 -10.70 -11.29
N GLU A 99 4.11 -9.56 -11.98
CA GLU A 99 5.36 -8.82 -12.15
C GLU A 99 5.42 -7.70 -11.10
N SER A 100 6.36 -7.76 -10.17
CA SER A 100 6.66 -6.63 -9.30
C SER A 100 7.60 -5.67 -10.02
N GLU A 101 7.37 -4.36 -9.89
CA GLU A 101 8.37 -3.37 -10.28
C GLU A 101 9.66 -3.67 -9.49
N GLN A 102 10.71 -4.12 -10.18
CA GLN A 102 12.00 -4.46 -9.57
C GLN A 102 12.97 -3.27 -9.57
N GLU A 103 12.53 -2.14 -10.09
CA GLU A 103 13.35 -0.96 -10.28
C GLU A 103 12.74 0.26 -9.58
N GLY A 104 13.60 1.00 -8.87
CA GLY A 104 13.21 2.25 -8.23
C GLY A 104 12.97 3.35 -9.26
N LYS A 105 11.89 4.12 -9.06
CA LYS A 105 11.61 5.35 -9.81
C LYS A 105 12.44 6.50 -9.25
N PHE A 106 12.81 7.45 -10.10
CA PHE A 106 13.52 8.67 -9.67
C PHE A 106 12.61 9.62 -8.88
N ALA A 107 11.32 9.61 -9.16
CA ALA A 107 10.31 10.32 -8.38
C ALA A 107 9.08 9.42 -8.17
N TYR A 108 8.50 9.47 -6.98
CA TYR A 108 7.31 8.70 -6.63
C TYR A 108 6.49 9.42 -5.57
N ALA A 109 5.17 9.26 -5.63
CA ALA A 109 4.26 9.91 -4.69
C ALA A 109 3.87 8.97 -3.55
N ILE A 110 3.79 9.53 -2.33
CA ILE A 110 3.10 8.92 -1.19
C ILE A 110 2.20 9.99 -0.60
N ARG A 111 0.90 9.75 -0.55
CA ARG A 111 -0.11 10.76 -0.23
C ARG A 111 0.02 11.97 -1.18
N ASN A 112 0.13 13.16 -0.61
CA ASN A 112 0.31 14.42 -1.35
C ASN A 112 1.76 14.89 -1.40
N SER A 113 2.72 14.05 -1.00
CA SER A 113 4.16 14.38 -1.04
C SER A 113 4.83 13.66 -2.20
N LEU A 114 5.68 14.36 -2.95
CA LEU A 114 6.53 13.81 -4.00
C LEU A 114 7.93 13.55 -3.46
N TYR A 115 8.35 12.29 -3.46
CA TYR A 115 9.67 11.86 -3.00
C TYR A 115 10.61 11.70 -4.17
N ILE A 116 11.84 12.22 -4.01
CA ILE A 116 12.90 12.14 -5.02
C ILE A 116 13.93 11.08 -4.59
N ASN A 117 14.21 10.13 -5.47
CA ASN A 117 15.16 9.05 -5.25
C ASN A 117 16.39 9.26 -6.13
N LEU A 118 17.45 9.80 -5.54
CA LEU A 118 18.62 10.29 -6.27
C LEU A 118 19.78 9.29 -6.33
N THR A 119 19.90 8.40 -5.34
CA THR A 119 21.08 7.56 -5.19
C THR A 119 20.82 6.31 -4.37
N ASN A 120 21.51 5.22 -4.71
CA ASN A 120 21.60 4.04 -3.85
C ASN A 120 22.68 4.17 -2.78
N ARG A 121 23.56 5.16 -2.90
CA ARG A 121 24.71 5.34 -2.00
C ARG A 121 24.30 6.06 -0.73
N CYS A 122 24.75 5.53 0.40
CA CYS A 122 24.61 6.16 1.69
C CYS A 122 25.84 5.84 2.54
N SER A 123 26.42 6.86 3.18
CA SER A 123 27.56 6.68 4.09
C SER A 123 27.16 6.23 5.49
N ASN A 124 25.84 6.24 5.81
CA ASN A 124 25.34 5.82 7.11
C ASN A 124 25.13 4.31 7.16
N VAL A 125 25.45 3.68 8.28
CA VAL A 125 25.21 2.27 8.56
C VAL A 125 24.15 2.16 9.65
N CYS A 126 22.89 2.49 9.30
CA CYS A 126 21.78 2.45 10.24
C CYS A 126 21.29 1.00 10.42
N ALA A 127 21.18 0.54 11.66
CA ALA A 127 20.70 -0.83 11.96
C ALA A 127 19.25 -1.11 11.47
N PHE A 128 18.49 -0.06 11.20
CA PHE A 128 17.12 -0.12 10.67
C PHE A 128 17.04 0.24 9.17
N CYS A 129 18.17 0.19 8.44
CA CYS A 129 18.21 0.61 7.03
C CYS A 129 17.38 -0.31 6.15
N MET A 130 16.28 0.21 5.61
CA MET A 130 15.40 -0.53 4.71
C MET A 130 16.07 -0.82 3.35
N ARG A 131 16.99 0.03 2.90
CA ARG A 131 17.64 -0.12 1.58
C ARG A 131 18.50 -1.37 1.49
N GLU A 132 19.11 -1.81 2.59
CA GLU A 132 19.97 -3.02 2.60
C GLU A 132 19.16 -4.30 2.78
N THR A 133 18.09 -4.25 3.56
CA THR A 133 17.31 -5.46 3.90
C THR A 133 16.12 -5.65 2.98
N TYR A 134 15.40 -4.57 2.66
CA TYR A 134 14.18 -4.63 1.87
C TYR A 134 13.86 -3.24 1.29
N PRO A 135 14.39 -2.90 0.11
CA PRO A 135 14.34 -1.55 -0.45
C PRO A 135 12.96 -1.16 -1.00
N ILE A 136 11.92 -1.32 -0.19
CA ILE A 136 10.54 -1.00 -0.58
C ILE A 136 9.86 -0.15 0.49
N VAL A 137 9.29 0.97 0.06
CA VAL A 137 8.52 1.90 0.90
C VAL A 137 7.13 2.08 0.31
N LYS A 138 6.11 1.70 1.07
CA LYS A 138 4.70 1.80 0.64
C LYS A 138 4.45 1.25 -0.77
N GLY A 139 5.09 0.12 -1.10
CA GLY A 139 4.98 -0.55 -2.40
C GLY A 139 5.86 0.04 -3.51
N HIS A 140 6.61 1.12 -3.26
CA HIS A 140 7.61 1.63 -4.18
C HIS A 140 8.97 0.97 -3.95
N HIS A 141 9.58 0.45 -5.01
CA HIS A 141 10.95 -0.05 -4.97
C HIS A 141 11.93 1.13 -4.97
N LEU A 142 12.92 1.11 -4.07
CA LEU A 142 13.90 2.21 -3.93
C LEU A 142 15.21 1.93 -4.69
N GLY A 143 15.50 0.68 -5.06
CA GLY A 143 16.75 0.30 -5.73
C GLY A 143 16.78 0.83 -7.16
N LEU A 144 17.70 1.77 -7.44
CA LEU A 144 17.91 2.32 -8.77
C LEU A 144 18.90 1.44 -9.55
N LYS A 145 18.66 1.18 -10.83
CA LYS A 145 19.65 0.55 -11.72
C LYS A 145 20.84 1.46 -12.00
N LYS A 146 20.61 2.77 -12.05
CA LYS A 146 21.63 3.80 -12.21
C LYS A 146 21.26 5.03 -11.40
N GLU A 147 22.23 5.84 -11.07
CA GLU A 147 21.98 7.18 -10.54
C GLU A 147 21.48 8.10 -11.65
N PRO A 148 20.41 8.87 -11.41
CA PRO A 148 19.87 9.78 -12.43
C PRO A 148 20.76 10.98 -12.66
N THR A 149 20.68 11.56 -13.87
CA THR A 149 21.16 12.92 -14.13
C THR A 149 20.16 13.95 -13.60
N ALA A 150 20.59 15.21 -13.47
CA ALA A 150 19.69 16.28 -13.05
C ALA A 150 18.48 16.44 -13.99
N GLU A 151 18.72 16.28 -15.29
CA GLU A 151 17.67 16.37 -16.31
C GLU A 151 16.64 15.24 -16.17
N GLU A 152 17.11 14.00 -15.91
CA GLU A 152 16.23 12.85 -15.69
C GLU A 152 15.37 13.03 -14.42
N VAL A 153 15.94 13.62 -13.36
CA VAL A 153 15.21 13.95 -12.14
C VAL A 153 14.14 15.01 -12.39
N ILE A 154 14.51 16.11 -13.06
CA ILE A 154 13.56 17.18 -13.40
C ILE A 154 12.42 16.64 -14.27
N GLN A 155 12.74 15.80 -15.25
CA GLN A 155 11.72 15.14 -16.08
C GLN A 155 10.81 14.21 -15.26
N ALA A 156 11.37 13.48 -14.31
CA ALA A 156 10.59 12.58 -13.43
C ALA A 156 9.69 13.32 -12.44
N ILE A 157 10.11 14.51 -11.97
CA ILE A 157 9.29 15.40 -11.13
C ILE A 157 8.08 15.93 -11.93
N GLY A 158 8.28 16.32 -13.17
CA GLY A 158 7.23 16.90 -14.01
C GLY A 158 6.63 18.17 -13.42
N ASP A 159 5.31 18.26 -13.34
CA ASP A 159 4.61 19.36 -12.67
C ASP A 159 4.35 19.04 -11.18
N PRO A 160 5.06 19.69 -10.25
CA PRO A 160 4.90 19.44 -8.82
C PRO A 160 3.71 20.15 -8.17
N SER A 161 2.96 20.98 -8.93
CA SER A 161 1.88 21.84 -8.37
C SER A 161 0.74 21.08 -7.70
N GLY A 162 0.61 19.76 -7.99
CA GLY A 162 -0.37 18.88 -7.39
C GLY A 162 0.04 18.28 -6.03
N TYR A 163 1.26 18.58 -5.55
CA TYR A 163 1.78 18.04 -4.29
C TYR A 163 1.93 19.15 -3.24
N ASP A 164 1.75 18.79 -1.98
CA ASP A 164 1.94 19.69 -0.84
C ASP A 164 3.43 19.99 -0.59
N GLU A 165 4.28 19.02 -0.93
CA GLU A 165 5.74 19.13 -0.75
C GLU A 165 6.50 18.22 -1.74
N VAL A 166 7.76 18.57 -1.97
CA VAL A 166 8.75 17.74 -2.67
C VAL A 166 9.87 17.42 -1.69
N VAL A 167 10.19 16.14 -1.50
CA VAL A 167 11.12 15.62 -0.48
C VAL A 167 12.32 14.93 -1.12
#